data_884208e271c518587a8b7f13b02dc50e
#
_entry.id   884208e271c518587a8b7f13b02dc50e
#
_cell.length_a   1.000
_cell.length_b   1.000
_cell.length_c   1.000
_cell.angle_alpha   90.00
_cell.angle_beta   90.00
_cell.angle_gamma   90.00
#
_symmetry.space_group_name_H-M   'P 1'
#
loop_
_entity.id
_entity.type
_entity.pdbx_description
1 polymer ?
#
loop_
_entity_poly.entity_id
_entity_poly.type
_entity_poly.pdbx_seq_one_letter_code
_entity_poly.pdbx_strand_id
1 'polypeptide(L)'
;SPALQANLKNGDKIIKIGNKNVGNITEMINTIEGLSDKENIKITYIRGDNTYHTTLKLVKDKNDIYKTGMYVKDSVTGIGTLTYIDPNTMIYGALGHEIIEKNTLQKLEIKDGKIYDSKVTSINKSNRGKPGEKNAKYNRDSTLGNVTENTKSGIFGKYTEDISNEKLYKVGNADEIKLGSAKILTVTNDDVV
;
A
#
# COMPACT_ATOMS: atom_id res chain seq x y z
N SER A 1 -19.03 -17.49 -9.20
CA SER A 1 -18.81 -16.22 -9.91
C SER A 1 -18.01 -16.44 -11.18
N PRO A 2 -18.07 -15.53 -12.16
CA PRO A 2 -17.25 -15.60 -13.38
C PRO A 2 -15.77 -15.79 -13.11
N ALA A 3 -15.19 -15.00 -12.19
CA ALA A 3 -13.79 -15.11 -11.82
C ALA A 3 -13.40 -16.51 -11.30
N LEU A 4 -14.25 -17.12 -10.48
CA LEU A 4 -14.01 -18.47 -9.96
C LEU A 4 -14.05 -19.51 -11.09
N GLN A 5 -15.00 -19.39 -12.02
CA GLN A 5 -15.08 -20.28 -13.19
C GLN A 5 -13.88 -20.15 -14.15
N ALA A 6 -13.32 -18.93 -14.22
CA ALA A 6 -12.08 -18.64 -14.95
C ALA A 6 -10.80 -19.04 -14.17
N ASN A 7 -10.94 -19.71 -13.00
CA ASN A 7 -9.83 -20.13 -12.14
C ASN A 7 -8.93 -18.97 -11.65
N LEU A 8 -9.49 -17.76 -11.57
CA LEU A 8 -8.82 -16.64 -10.93
C LEU A 8 -8.86 -16.81 -9.41
N LYS A 9 -7.76 -16.46 -8.73
CA LYS A 9 -7.55 -16.63 -7.29
C LYS A 9 -7.13 -15.32 -6.65
N ASN A 10 -7.26 -15.26 -5.32
CA ASN A 10 -6.68 -14.17 -4.55
C ASN A 10 -5.16 -14.13 -4.76
N GLY A 11 -4.61 -12.92 -4.95
CA GLY A 11 -3.20 -12.71 -5.23
C GLY A 11 -2.82 -12.72 -6.71
N ASP A 12 -3.74 -13.02 -7.62
CA ASP A 12 -3.48 -12.87 -9.06
C ASP A 12 -3.34 -11.38 -9.42
N LYS A 13 -2.26 -11.03 -10.07
CA LYS A 13 -2.00 -9.68 -10.59
C LYS A 13 -2.45 -9.61 -12.05
N ILE A 14 -3.57 -8.98 -12.30
CA ILE A 14 -4.10 -8.79 -13.66
C ILE A 14 -3.25 -7.74 -14.37
N ILE A 15 -2.69 -8.10 -15.52
CA ILE A 15 -1.79 -7.24 -16.29
C ILE A 15 -2.34 -6.87 -17.67
N LYS A 16 -3.31 -7.66 -18.19
CA LYS A 16 -3.86 -7.41 -19.52
C LYS A 16 -5.29 -7.93 -19.65
N ILE A 17 -6.13 -7.17 -20.33
CA ILE A 17 -7.52 -7.51 -20.66
C ILE A 17 -7.70 -7.36 -22.16
N GLY A 18 -8.12 -8.44 -22.83
CA GLY A 18 -8.09 -8.49 -24.30
C GLY A 18 -6.67 -8.23 -24.81
N ASN A 19 -6.50 -7.19 -25.61
CA ASN A 19 -5.21 -6.77 -26.16
C ASN A 19 -4.59 -5.55 -25.44
N LYS A 20 -5.24 -5.02 -24.40
CA LYS A 20 -4.77 -3.81 -23.67
C LYS A 20 -4.14 -4.17 -22.34
N ASN A 21 -2.98 -3.58 -22.05
CA ASN A 21 -2.39 -3.62 -20.71
C ASN A 21 -3.24 -2.79 -19.75
N VAL A 22 -3.33 -3.25 -18.50
CA VAL A 22 -4.04 -2.56 -17.42
C VAL A 22 -3.13 -2.47 -16.19
N GLY A 23 -3.04 -1.31 -15.61
CA GLY A 23 -2.22 -1.02 -14.44
C GLY A 23 -3.01 -0.54 -13.21
N ASN A 24 -4.30 -0.24 -13.37
CA ASN A 24 -5.18 0.20 -12.30
C ASN A 24 -6.64 -0.17 -12.60
N ILE A 25 -7.52 0.02 -11.60
CA ILE A 25 -8.94 -0.33 -11.69
C ILE A 25 -9.66 0.48 -12.78
N THR A 26 -9.34 1.76 -12.92
CA THR A 26 -9.97 2.63 -13.92
C THR A 26 -9.67 2.16 -15.34
N GLU A 27 -8.41 1.84 -15.62
CA GLU A 27 -8.01 1.27 -16.93
C GLU A 27 -8.69 -0.08 -17.19
N MET A 28 -8.81 -0.91 -16.16
CA MET A 28 -9.51 -2.19 -16.23
C MET A 28 -10.98 -2.00 -16.61
N ILE A 29 -11.69 -1.12 -15.90
CA ILE A 29 -13.11 -0.83 -16.15
C ILE A 29 -13.30 -0.30 -17.57
N ASN A 30 -12.58 0.76 -17.95
CA ASN A 30 -12.66 1.37 -19.27
C ASN A 30 -12.34 0.36 -20.39
N THR A 31 -11.39 -0.55 -20.14
CA THR A 31 -11.05 -1.59 -21.12
C THR A 31 -12.19 -2.58 -21.29
N ILE A 32 -12.79 -3.06 -20.19
CA ILE A 32 -13.92 -4.00 -20.25
C ILE A 32 -15.14 -3.34 -20.91
N GLU A 33 -15.44 -2.10 -20.57
CA GLU A 33 -16.56 -1.35 -21.15
C GLU A 33 -16.40 -1.15 -22.65
N GLY A 34 -15.19 -0.95 -23.13
CA GLY A 34 -14.86 -0.78 -24.54
C GLY A 34 -14.81 -2.06 -25.37
N LEU A 35 -14.93 -3.25 -24.76
CA LEU A 35 -14.95 -4.50 -25.52
C LEU A 35 -16.29 -4.76 -26.20
N SER A 36 -16.27 -5.17 -27.47
CA SER A 36 -17.44 -5.58 -28.23
C SER A 36 -18.02 -6.93 -27.77
N ASP A 37 -17.15 -7.88 -27.48
CA ASP A 37 -17.50 -9.19 -26.90
C ASP A 37 -17.23 -9.15 -25.39
N LYS A 38 -18.30 -9.08 -24.59
CA LYS A 38 -18.24 -9.12 -23.13
C LYS A 38 -18.51 -10.53 -22.58
N GLU A 39 -18.86 -11.47 -23.42
CA GLU A 39 -19.10 -12.84 -22.99
C GLU A 39 -17.79 -13.63 -22.83
N ASN A 40 -16.75 -13.30 -23.62
CA ASN A 40 -15.49 -14.04 -23.63
C ASN A 40 -14.28 -13.12 -23.54
N ILE A 41 -14.03 -12.58 -22.36
CA ILE A 41 -12.95 -11.63 -22.12
C ILE A 41 -11.65 -12.41 -21.82
N LYS A 42 -10.62 -12.23 -22.66
CA LYS A 42 -9.29 -12.76 -22.38
C LYS A 42 -8.62 -11.98 -21.28
N ILE A 43 -8.14 -12.67 -20.25
CA ILE A 43 -7.40 -12.12 -19.11
C ILE A 43 -6.00 -12.70 -19.10
N THR A 44 -5.00 -11.84 -18.99
CA THR A 44 -3.62 -12.23 -18.68
C THR A 44 -3.28 -11.78 -17.27
N TYR A 45 -2.76 -12.65 -16.46
CA TYR A 45 -2.42 -12.40 -15.07
C TYR A 45 -1.13 -13.08 -14.66
N ILE A 46 -0.50 -12.58 -13.60
CA ILE A 46 0.68 -13.16 -12.97
C ILE A 46 0.22 -13.83 -11.67
N ARG A 47 0.68 -15.05 -11.42
CA ARG A 47 0.53 -15.78 -10.17
C ARG A 47 1.88 -16.35 -9.77
N GLY A 48 2.42 -15.91 -8.64
CA GLY A 48 3.84 -16.11 -8.34
C GLY A 48 4.69 -15.49 -9.44
N ASP A 49 5.67 -16.24 -9.94
CA ASP A 49 6.58 -15.78 -10.99
C ASP A 49 6.12 -16.11 -12.42
N ASN A 50 4.92 -16.66 -12.56
CA ASN A 50 4.45 -17.17 -13.85
C ASN A 50 3.29 -16.34 -14.41
N THR A 51 3.29 -16.19 -15.73
CA THR A 51 2.22 -15.55 -16.49
C THR A 51 1.21 -16.58 -16.98
N TYR A 52 -0.06 -16.32 -16.77
CA TYR A 52 -1.17 -17.17 -17.15
C TYR A 52 -2.18 -16.43 -18.01
N HIS A 53 -2.95 -17.20 -18.76
CA HIS A 53 -4.05 -16.71 -19.58
C HIS A 53 -5.33 -17.46 -19.23
N THR A 54 -6.45 -16.77 -19.21
CA THR A 54 -7.77 -17.37 -19.02
C THR A 54 -8.82 -16.58 -19.79
N THR A 55 -10.01 -17.15 -19.88
CA THR A 55 -11.18 -16.48 -20.44
C THR A 55 -12.21 -16.27 -19.35
N LEU A 56 -12.59 -15.01 -19.13
CA LEU A 56 -13.61 -14.61 -18.18
C LEU A 56 -14.93 -14.40 -18.92
N LYS A 57 -15.95 -15.15 -18.56
CA LYS A 57 -17.33 -14.98 -19.07
C LYS A 57 -18.10 -14.09 -18.10
N LEU A 58 -18.47 -12.90 -18.52
CA LEU A 58 -19.26 -12.01 -17.69
C LEU A 58 -20.70 -12.50 -17.58
N VAL A 59 -21.30 -12.22 -16.42
CA VAL A 59 -22.71 -12.48 -16.16
C VAL A 59 -23.38 -11.16 -15.87
N LYS A 60 -24.54 -10.92 -16.49
CA LYS A 60 -25.38 -9.76 -16.20
C LYS A 60 -26.14 -9.97 -14.90
N ASP A 61 -26.23 -8.94 -14.09
CA ASP A 61 -27.10 -8.94 -12.92
C ASP A 61 -28.56 -8.56 -13.32
N LYS A 62 -29.43 -8.51 -12.32
CA LYS A 62 -30.85 -8.15 -12.52
C LYS A 62 -31.10 -6.74 -13.07
N ASN A 63 -30.08 -5.89 -13.07
CA ASN A 63 -30.10 -4.52 -13.60
C ASN A 63 -29.38 -4.43 -14.97
N ASP A 64 -29.14 -5.55 -15.63
CA ASP A 64 -28.43 -5.67 -16.91
C ASP A 64 -26.96 -5.22 -16.88
N ILE A 65 -26.36 -5.14 -15.67
CA ILE A 65 -24.97 -4.76 -15.46
C ILE A 65 -24.08 -5.97 -15.49
N TYR A 66 -23.03 -5.94 -16.32
CA TYR A 66 -22.02 -7.01 -16.37
C TYR A 66 -21.20 -7.08 -15.10
N LYS A 67 -21.07 -8.28 -14.53
CA LYS A 67 -20.27 -8.57 -13.33
C LYS A 67 -19.13 -9.50 -13.66
N THR A 68 -17.94 -9.10 -13.23
CA THR A 68 -16.72 -9.92 -13.36
C THR A 68 -16.63 -10.97 -12.26
N GLY A 69 -17.26 -10.72 -11.12
CA GLY A 69 -17.11 -11.54 -9.92
C GLY A 69 -15.71 -11.46 -9.30
N MET A 70 -14.93 -10.44 -9.67
CA MET A 70 -13.62 -10.13 -9.08
C MET A 70 -13.76 -9.04 -8.02
N TYR A 71 -12.94 -9.14 -6.98
CA TYR A 71 -12.65 -8.06 -6.06
C TYR A 71 -11.21 -7.59 -6.32
N VAL A 72 -11.07 -6.41 -6.87
CA VAL A 72 -9.77 -5.91 -7.35
C VAL A 72 -9.30 -4.74 -6.48
N LYS A 73 -8.01 -4.72 -6.19
CA LYS A 73 -7.32 -3.59 -5.54
C LYS A 73 -6.17 -3.15 -6.43
N ASP A 74 -5.98 -1.85 -6.58
CA ASP A 74 -4.86 -1.24 -7.29
C ASP A 74 -4.03 -0.33 -6.41
N SER A 75 -4.49 -0.06 -5.19
CA SER A 75 -3.79 0.77 -4.22
C SER A 75 -3.95 0.21 -2.81
N VAL A 76 -2.93 0.44 -1.99
CA VAL A 76 -2.94 0.14 -0.57
C VAL A 76 -2.61 1.41 0.18
N THR A 77 -3.40 1.71 1.20
CA THR A 77 -3.15 2.82 2.11
C THR A 77 -2.98 2.28 3.52
N GLY A 78 -2.12 2.91 4.30
CA GLY A 78 -1.90 2.57 5.69
C GLY A 78 -1.36 3.76 6.46
N ILE A 79 -1.27 3.61 7.76
CA ILE A 79 -0.68 4.58 8.67
C ILE A 79 0.64 4.00 9.16
N GLY A 80 1.65 4.82 9.24
CA GLY A 80 2.96 4.42 9.70
C GLY A 80 3.69 5.53 10.44
N THR A 81 4.78 5.18 11.06
CA THR A 81 5.66 6.12 11.73
C THR A 81 6.82 6.47 10.80
N LEU A 82 7.01 7.74 10.51
CA LEU A 82 8.24 8.26 9.91
C LEU A 82 9.32 8.19 10.98
N THR A 83 10.33 7.34 10.77
CA THR A 83 11.33 7.03 11.80
C THR A 83 12.47 8.04 11.80
N TYR A 84 13.00 8.35 10.61
CA TYR A 84 14.07 9.32 10.44
C TYR A 84 14.08 9.91 9.04
N ILE A 85 14.74 11.05 8.90
CA ILE A 85 15.13 11.67 7.64
C ILE A 85 16.61 11.99 7.74
N ASP A 86 17.40 11.56 6.78
CA ASP A 86 18.81 11.97 6.65
C ASP A 86 18.85 13.38 6.03
N PRO A 87 19.36 14.38 6.75
CA PRO A 87 19.32 15.77 6.28
C PRO A 87 20.22 16.04 5.07
N ASN A 88 21.21 15.18 4.81
CA ASN A 88 22.13 15.36 3.69
C ASN A 88 21.57 14.80 2.38
N THR A 89 20.89 13.69 2.45
CA THR A 89 20.37 12.97 1.27
C THR A 89 18.87 13.14 1.08
N MET A 90 18.16 13.59 2.12
CA MET A 90 16.71 13.61 2.18
C MET A 90 16.07 12.23 2.03
N ILE A 91 16.84 11.16 2.22
CA ILE A 91 16.31 9.80 2.29
C ILE A 91 15.67 9.61 3.67
N TYR A 92 14.46 9.09 3.68
CA TYR A 92 13.77 8.74 4.92
C TYR A 92 13.60 7.22 5.05
N GLY A 93 13.47 6.78 6.30
CA GLY A 93 13.03 5.44 6.66
C GLY A 93 11.78 5.51 7.54
N ALA A 94 10.84 4.61 7.29
CA ALA A 94 9.57 4.54 8.02
C ALA A 94 9.10 3.10 8.25
N LEU A 95 8.16 2.90 9.15
CA LEU A 95 7.51 1.66 9.57
C LEU A 95 8.38 0.70 10.39
N GLY A 96 9.64 0.46 10.02
CA GLY A 96 10.48 -0.56 10.64
C GLY A 96 10.14 -2.02 10.27
N HIS A 97 9.22 -2.24 9.32
CA HIS A 97 8.82 -3.52 8.76
C HIS A 97 8.26 -3.35 7.34
N GLU A 98 8.17 -4.43 6.60
CA GLU A 98 7.60 -4.42 5.26
C GLU A 98 6.08 -4.23 5.26
N ILE A 99 5.57 -3.67 4.17
CA ILE A 99 4.13 -3.66 3.87
C ILE A 99 3.79 -4.97 3.18
N ILE A 100 2.84 -5.70 3.76
CA ILE A 100 2.29 -6.94 3.23
C ILE A 100 0.81 -6.76 2.89
N GLU A 101 0.35 -7.45 1.85
CA GLU A 101 -1.08 -7.53 1.54
C GLU A 101 -1.76 -8.52 2.51
N LYS A 102 -2.80 -8.04 3.22
CA LYS A 102 -3.43 -8.76 4.34
C LYS A 102 -4.00 -10.14 3.98
N ASN A 103 -4.55 -10.29 2.77
CA ASN A 103 -5.23 -11.52 2.38
C ASN A 103 -4.29 -12.57 1.81
N THR A 104 -3.20 -12.14 1.15
CA THR A 104 -2.24 -13.03 0.51
C THR A 104 -0.97 -13.22 1.31
N LEU A 105 -0.72 -12.35 2.30
CA LEU A 105 0.51 -12.26 3.11
C LEU A 105 1.77 -12.06 2.26
N GLN A 106 1.61 -11.60 1.03
CA GLN A 106 2.72 -11.32 0.14
C GLN A 106 3.23 -9.89 0.34
N LYS A 107 4.54 -9.71 0.22
CA LYS A 107 5.17 -8.39 0.22
C LYS A 107 4.60 -7.57 -0.93
N LEU A 108 4.21 -6.33 -0.64
CA LEU A 108 3.71 -5.41 -1.64
C LEU A 108 4.87 -4.87 -2.50
N GLU A 109 4.76 -5.01 -3.81
CA GLU A 109 5.66 -4.35 -4.75
C GLU A 109 5.27 -2.87 -4.88
N ILE A 110 6.25 -1.98 -4.76
CA ILE A 110 6.05 -0.55 -4.93
C ILE A 110 6.25 -0.19 -6.40
N LYS A 111 5.21 0.33 -7.03
CA LYS A 111 5.27 0.92 -8.37
C LYS A 111 5.30 2.45 -8.28
N ASP A 112 4.41 2.99 -7.47
CA ASP A 112 4.24 4.43 -7.25
C ASP A 112 3.66 4.61 -5.85
N GLY A 113 4.51 4.98 -4.92
CA GLY A 113 4.15 5.17 -3.53
C GLY A 113 4.39 6.60 -3.09
N LYS A 114 3.54 7.08 -2.18
CA LYS A 114 3.65 8.42 -1.58
C LYS A 114 3.42 8.34 -0.09
N ILE A 115 4.10 9.20 0.66
CA ILE A 115 3.79 9.50 2.05
C ILE A 115 3.10 10.86 2.13
N TYR A 116 2.13 10.92 3.03
CA TYR A 116 1.28 12.11 3.21
C TYR A 116 1.32 12.54 4.67
N ASP A 117 1.11 13.83 4.89
CA ASP A 117 0.83 14.31 6.22
C ASP A 117 -0.45 13.66 6.78
N SER A 118 -0.41 13.32 8.07
CA SER A 118 -1.49 12.60 8.72
C SER A 118 -1.75 13.13 10.13
N LYS A 119 -3.03 13.21 10.47
CA LYS A 119 -3.50 13.65 11.77
C LYS A 119 -4.12 12.48 12.53
N VAL A 120 -3.60 12.17 13.72
CA VAL A 120 -4.15 11.12 14.58
C VAL A 120 -5.54 11.54 15.04
N THR A 121 -6.54 10.70 14.78
CA THR A 121 -7.95 10.98 15.13
C THR A 121 -8.43 10.22 16.35
N SER A 122 -7.84 9.06 16.62
CA SER A 122 -8.13 8.28 17.84
C SER A 122 -7.06 7.23 18.10
N ILE A 123 -6.98 6.79 19.34
CA ILE A 123 -6.04 5.76 19.79
C ILE A 123 -6.85 4.65 20.46
N ASN A 124 -6.76 3.45 19.90
CA ASN A 124 -7.24 2.24 20.55
C ASN A 124 -6.13 1.68 21.45
N LYS A 125 -6.32 1.72 22.76
CA LYS A 125 -5.33 1.21 23.71
C LYS A 125 -5.15 -0.30 23.56
N SER A 126 -3.91 -0.77 23.75
CA SER A 126 -3.62 -2.19 23.79
C SER A 126 -4.31 -2.88 24.96
N ASN A 127 -4.74 -4.10 24.73
CA ASN A 127 -5.20 -5.03 25.78
C ASN A 127 -4.37 -6.33 25.68
N ARG A 128 -4.39 -7.15 26.72
CA ARG A 128 -3.67 -8.42 26.71
C ARG A 128 -4.04 -9.26 25.49
N GLY A 129 -3.06 -9.54 24.64
CA GLY A 129 -3.24 -10.29 23.40
C GLY A 129 -3.78 -9.49 22.20
N LYS A 130 -4.02 -8.17 22.34
CA LYS A 130 -4.37 -7.27 21.25
C LYS A 130 -3.45 -6.04 21.26
N PRO A 131 -2.65 -5.80 20.22
CA PRO A 131 -1.85 -4.58 20.10
C PRO A 131 -2.76 -3.35 20.01
N GLY A 132 -2.25 -2.22 20.49
CA GLY A 132 -2.91 -0.94 20.30
C GLY A 132 -2.82 -0.47 18.85
N GLU A 133 -3.70 0.45 18.47
CA GLU A 133 -3.77 0.99 17.12
C GLU A 133 -4.04 2.49 17.17
N LYS A 134 -3.34 3.25 16.33
CA LYS A 134 -3.65 4.66 16.07
C LYS A 134 -4.46 4.76 14.78
N ASN A 135 -5.57 5.46 14.85
CA ASN A 135 -6.34 5.84 13.67
C ASN A 135 -5.95 7.25 13.25
N ALA A 136 -5.78 7.49 11.98
CA ALA A 136 -5.46 8.81 11.46
C ALA A 136 -6.19 9.10 10.16
N LYS A 137 -6.36 10.38 9.86
CA LYS A 137 -6.73 10.88 8.54
C LYS A 137 -5.48 11.45 7.88
N TYR A 138 -5.31 11.22 6.59
CA TYR A 138 -4.24 11.78 5.81
C TYR A 138 -4.76 12.77 4.77
N ASN A 139 -3.95 13.78 4.48
CA ASN A 139 -4.28 14.79 3.48
C ASN A 139 -3.57 14.45 2.17
N ARG A 140 -4.33 14.09 1.13
CA ARG A 140 -3.79 13.77 -0.19
C ARG A 140 -3.15 14.94 -0.92
N ASP A 141 -3.49 16.16 -0.53
CA ASP A 141 -2.94 17.38 -1.12
C ASP A 141 -1.59 17.76 -0.50
N SER A 142 -1.21 17.13 0.62
CA SER A 142 0.05 17.34 1.33
C SER A 142 0.94 16.09 1.20
N THR A 143 1.63 15.97 0.07
CA THR A 143 2.60 14.90 -0.17
C THR A 143 3.93 15.27 0.48
N LEU A 144 4.42 14.46 1.40
CA LEU A 144 5.70 14.66 2.09
C LEU A 144 6.87 13.98 1.40
N GLY A 145 6.62 13.07 0.48
CA GLY A 145 7.65 12.35 -0.25
C GLY A 145 7.11 11.15 -1.01
N ASN A 146 8.02 10.48 -1.73
CA ASN A 146 7.72 9.24 -2.44
C ASN A 146 8.13 8.01 -1.63
N VAL A 147 7.63 6.84 -2.02
CA VAL A 147 8.11 5.54 -1.53
C VAL A 147 8.74 4.81 -2.71
N THR A 148 10.02 4.47 -2.58
CA THR A 148 10.77 3.78 -3.63
C THR A 148 11.03 2.33 -3.30
N GLU A 149 11.08 1.99 -2.01
CA GLU A 149 11.41 0.65 -1.56
C GLU A 149 10.47 0.17 -0.44
N ASN A 150 10.16 -1.12 -0.48
CA ASN A 150 9.48 -1.85 0.58
C ASN A 150 10.33 -3.07 0.95
N THR A 151 10.98 -3.02 2.10
CA THR A 151 11.93 -4.02 2.55
C THR A 151 11.51 -4.60 3.91
N LYS A 152 12.17 -5.67 4.36
CA LYS A 152 11.95 -6.23 5.70
C LYS A 152 12.24 -5.25 6.83
N SER A 153 13.09 -4.24 6.57
CA SER A 153 13.45 -3.21 7.55
C SER A 153 12.57 -1.96 7.51
N GLY A 154 11.61 -1.91 6.61
CA GLY A 154 10.70 -0.78 6.45
C GLY A 154 10.55 -0.31 5.01
N ILE A 155 9.89 0.83 4.86
CA ILE A 155 9.80 1.56 3.61
C ILE A 155 10.80 2.70 3.58
N PHE A 156 11.32 2.98 2.38
CA PHE A 156 12.28 4.05 2.15
C PHE A 156 11.86 4.86 0.92
N GLY A 157 12.35 6.09 0.87
CA GLY A 157 12.09 6.99 -0.22
C GLY A 157 12.73 8.35 0.00
N LYS A 158 12.37 9.32 -0.84
CA LYS A 158 12.88 10.67 -0.73
C LYS A 158 11.82 11.57 -0.10
N TYR A 159 12.19 12.27 0.96
CA TYR A 159 11.41 13.31 1.59
C TYR A 159 11.55 14.60 0.77
N THR A 160 10.47 15.36 0.60
CA THR A 160 10.44 16.51 -0.31
C THR A 160 10.20 17.85 0.37
N GLU A 161 9.77 17.82 1.64
CA GLU A 161 9.52 19.04 2.40
C GLU A 161 10.79 19.58 3.04
N ASP A 162 10.79 20.89 3.35
CA ASP A 162 11.90 21.55 4.02
C ASP A 162 12.01 21.10 5.49
N ILE A 163 13.22 20.70 5.89
CA ILE A 163 13.53 20.28 7.26
C ILE A 163 14.54 21.22 7.94
N SER A 164 14.80 22.40 7.38
CA SER A 164 15.80 23.35 7.90
C SER A 164 15.54 23.81 9.33
N ASN A 165 14.28 23.80 9.75
CA ASN A 165 13.85 24.16 11.11
C ASN A 165 13.72 22.97 12.06
N GLU A 166 14.00 21.76 11.59
CA GLU A 166 13.85 20.56 12.41
C GLU A 166 15.08 20.32 13.28
N LYS A 167 14.83 19.79 14.48
CA LYS A 167 15.90 19.43 15.38
C LYS A 167 16.65 18.20 14.88
N LEU A 168 17.97 18.36 14.71
CA LEU A 168 18.84 17.24 14.35
C LEU A 168 19.22 16.44 15.59
N TYR A 169 19.24 15.13 15.46
CA TYR A 169 19.68 14.19 16.48
C TYR A 169 20.90 13.41 15.98
N LYS A 170 21.92 13.29 16.84
CA LYS A 170 23.04 12.40 16.56
C LYS A 170 22.56 10.95 16.62
N VAL A 171 22.88 10.16 15.61
CA VAL A 171 22.66 8.71 15.64
C VAL A 171 23.67 8.09 16.60
N GLY A 172 23.19 7.32 17.58
CA GLY A 172 24.02 6.53 18.48
C GLY A 172 24.38 5.16 17.88
N ASN A 173 25.53 4.63 18.25
CA ASN A 173 25.92 3.26 17.90
C ASN A 173 25.39 2.27 18.93
N ALA A 174 25.18 1.03 18.52
CA ALA A 174 24.64 -0.02 19.39
C ALA A 174 25.50 -0.30 20.63
N ASP A 175 26.81 -0.13 20.51
CA ASP A 175 27.79 -0.28 21.59
C ASP A 175 27.81 0.90 22.58
N GLU A 176 27.22 2.04 22.22
CA GLU A 176 27.06 3.21 23.08
C GLU A 176 25.79 3.14 23.97
N ILE A 177 24.92 2.16 23.76
CA ILE A 177 23.65 2.03 24.49
C ILE A 177 23.91 1.68 25.95
N LYS A 178 23.40 2.49 26.86
CA LYS A 178 23.43 2.24 28.31
C LYS A 178 22.04 1.85 28.80
N LEU A 179 21.99 0.87 29.71
CA LEU A 179 20.74 0.51 30.39
C LEU A 179 20.29 1.66 31.29
N GLY A 180 18.98 1.97 31.24
CA GLY A 180 18.41 3.06 32.04
C GLY A 180 17.10 3.57 31.46
N SER A 181 16.68 4.75 31.93
CA SER A 181 15.50 5.44 31.40
C SER A 181 15.72 5.89 29.97
N ALA A 182 14.74 5.67 29.11
CA ALA A 182 14.73 6.12 27.73
C ALA A 182 13.47 6.96 27.46
N LYS A 183 13.54 7.80 26.43
CA LYS A 183 12.41 8.57 25.92
C LYS A 183 12.20 8.22 24.46
N ILE A 184 10.95 8.14 24.03
CA ILE A 184 10.58 7.98 22.64
C ILE A 184 9.73 9.19 22.25
N LEU A 185 9.93 9.66 21.03
CA LEU A 185 9.03 10.68 20.43
C LEU A 185 7.83 9.96 19.82
N THR A 186 6.64 10.40 20.15
CA THR A 186 5.41 9.85 19.60
C THR A 186 4.33 10.92 19.52
N VAL A 187 3.33 10.70 18.67
CA VAL A 187 2.17 11.59 18.58
C VAL A 187 1.02 10.98 19.36
N THR A 188 0.47 11.76 20.29
CA THR A 188 -0.73 11.43 21.04
C THR A 188 -1.72 12.58 20.92
N ASN A 189 -2.93 12.34 20.41
CA ASN A 189 -3.99 13.37 20.30
C ASN A 189 -3.51 14.69 19.66
N ASP A 190 -2.76 14.60 18.57
CA ASP A 190 -2.15 15.69 17.81
C ASP A 190 -0.95 16.39 18.45
N ASP A 191 -0.54 16.02 19.66
CA ASP A 191 0.65 16.55 20.31
C ASP A 191 1.82 15.54 20.21
N VAL A 192 3.01 16.05 19.88
CA VAL A 192 4.26 15.28 19.97
C VAL A 192 4.70 15.24 21.43
N VAL A 193 4.82 14.05 21.99
CA VAL A 193 5.23 13.83 23.39
C VAL A 193 6.53 13.08 23.47
#